data_30d726439cb0bfd5f662dd6c6b68172b
#
_entry.id   30d726439cb0bfd5f662dd6c6b68172b
#
_cell.length_a   1.000
_cell.length_b   1.000
_cell.length_c   1.000
_cell.angle_alpha   90.00
_cell.angle_beta   90.00
_cell.angle_gamma   90.00
#
_symmetry.space_group_name_H-M   'P 1'
#
loop_
_entity.id
_entity.type
_entity.pdbx_description
1 polymer ?
#
loop_
_entity_poly.entity_id
_entity_poly.type
_entity_poly.pdbx_seq_one_letter_code
_entity_poly.pdbx_strand_id
1 'polypeptide(L)'
;MERLKPVVVIVFVLACASAFAAAQGAKIDLTGKWTFTVTTDAGTGEPTVTLKQDGEKLTGHYSSQVLGEADLTGTVKGQKIEFGFTANAQGTSLEVKYSGTVESKDALKGTLDLGGLGSGTFTAKRQ
;
A
#
# COMPACT_ATOMS: atom_id res chain seq x y z
N MET A 1 -6.74 2.33 -55.38
CA MET A 1 -6.44 2.33 -54.75
C MET A 1 -6.14 2.12 -53.74
N GLU A 2 -6.26 2.03 -53.66
CA GLU A 2 -6.12 1.82 -52.77
C GLU A 2 -5.69 2.02 -51.94
N ARG A 3 -5.33 2.10 -51.77
CA ARG A 3 -4.76 2.27 -50.92
C ARG A 3 -5.04 2.71 -49.74
N LEU A 4 -5.48 2.94 -49.25
CA LEU A 4 -5.89 3.48 -48.27
C LEU A 4 -6.20 2.80 -47.16
N LYS A 5 -6.47 1.83 -47.24
CA LYS A 5 -6.77 0.99 -46.31
C LYS A 5 -5.81 0.86 -45.27
N PRO A 6 -4.59 0.84 -45.49
CA PRO A 6 -3.58 0.66 -44.48
C PRO A 6 -3.65 1.71 -43.41
N VAL A 7 -4.11 2.79 -43.77
CA VAL A 7 -4.23 3.87 -42.83
C VAL A 7 -5.12 3.52 -41.67
N VAL A 8 -6.13 2.84 -41.97
CA VAL A 8 -7.08 2.44 -40.97
C VAL A 8 -6.43 1.56 -39.94
N VAL A 9 -5.60 0.71 -40.43
CA VAL A 9 -4.93 -0.22 -39.56
C VAL A 9 -4.05 0.51 -38.57
N ILE A 10 -3.40 1.51 -39.03
CA ILE A 10 -2.49 2.26 -38.19
C ILE A 10 -3.22 2.89 -37.03
N VAL A 11 -4.37 3.44 -37.32
CA VAL A 11 -5.14 4.09 -36.30
C VAL A 11 -5.53 3.09 -35.24
N PHE A 12 -5.89 1.93 -35.67
CA PHE A 12 -6.27 0.91 -34.76
C PHE A 12 -5.15 0.56 -33.80
N VAL A 13 -3.97 0.48 -34.30
CA VAL A 13 -2.83 0.14 -33.48
C VAL A 13 -2.59 1.20 -32.42
N LEU A 14 -2.74 2.42 -32.77
CA LEU A 14 -2.52 3.50 -31.84
C LEU A 14 -3.50 3.43 -30.69
N ALA A 15 -4.70 3.07 -30.99
CA ALA A 15 -5.71 2.98 -29.96
C ALA A 15 -5.33 1.91 -28.94
N CYS A 16 -4.81 0.84 -29.42
CA CYS A 16 -4.39 -0.23 -28.54
C CYS A 16 -3.25 0.20 -27.65
N ALA A 17 -2.32 0.90 -28.20
CA ALA A 17 -1.19 1.36 -27.43
C ALA A 17 -1.64 2.30 -26.33
N SER A 18 -2.59 3.13 -26.63
CA SER A 18 -3.08 4.05 -25.61
C SER A 18 -3.73 3.31 -24.47
N ALA A 19 -4.51 2.31 -24.79
CA ALA A 19 -5.16 1.54 -23.75
C ALA A 19 -4.14 0.84 -22.88
N PHE A 20 -3.12 0.34 -23.49
CA PHE A 20 -2.10 -0.33 -22.77
C PHE A 20 -1.35 0.62 -21.82
N ALA A 21 -1.05 1.80 -22.29
CA ALA A 21 -0.40 2.77 -21.46
C ALA A 21 -1.27 3.18 -20.29
N ALA A 22 -2.55 3.27 -20.53
CA ALA A 22 -3.47 3.62 -19.45
C ALA A 22 -3.46 2.53 -18.38
N ALA A 23 -3.38 1.29 -18.79
CA ALA A 23 -3.35 0.20 -17.83
C ALA A 23 -2.10 0.27 -16.98
N GLN A 24 -0.98 0.62 -17.58
CA GLN A 24 0.24 0.75 -16.84
C GLN A 24 0.24 1.96 -15.94
N GLY A 25 -0.44 2.99 -16.37
CA GLY A 25 -0.52 4.20 -15.59
C GLY A 25 -1.55 4.12 -14.50
N ALA A 26 -2.34 3.06 -14.50
CA ALA A 26 -3.36 2.93 -13.48
C ALA A 26 -2.71 2.84 -12.13
N LYS A 27 -3.13 3.69 -11.25
CA LYS A 27 -2.59 3.69 -9.91
C LYS A 27 -3.44 2.80 -9.04
N ILE A 28 -2.76 2.12 -8.14
CA ILE A 28 -3.45 1.31 -7.17
C ILE A 28 -3.93 2.25 -6.09
N ASP A 29 -5.20 2.19 -5.79
CA ASP A 29 -5.78 3.04 -4.76
C ASP A 29 -5.92 2.20 -3.51
N LEU A 30 -5.19 2.58 -2.49
CA LEU A 30 -5.18 1.86 -1.24
C LEU A 30 -6.22 2.36 -0.25
N THR A 31 -7.04 3.30 -0.65
CA THR A 31 -8.06 3.84 0.24
C THR A 31 -9.05 2.75 0.63
N GLY A 32 -9.29 2.62 1.93
CA GLY A 32 -10.24 1.65 2.44
C GLY A 32 -9.76 1.01 3.72
N LYS A 33 -10.47 0.00 4.15
CA LYS A 33 -10.12 -0.73 5.36
C LYS A 33 -9.32 -1.98 5.03
N TRP A 34 -8.31 -2.22 5.84
CA TRP A 34 -7.40 -3.34 5.64
C TRP A 34 -7.22 -4.10 6.94
N THR A 35 -7.03 -5.40 6.83
CA THR A 35 -6.63 -6.22 7.96
C THR A 35 -5.18 -6.61 7.74
N PHE A 36 -4.34 -6.25 8.67
CA PHE A 36 -2.93 -6.59 8.63
C PHE A 36 -2.68 -7.79 9.51
N THR A 37 -1.79 -8.65 9.08
CA THR A 37 -1.27 -9.73 9.90
C THR A 37 0.20 -9.41 10.13
N VAL A 38 0.55 -9.15 11.37
CA VAL A 38 1.90 -8.73 11.74
C VAL A 38 2.55 -9.83 12.56
N THR A 39 3.72 -10.27 12.14
CA THR A 39 4.46 -11.32 12.82
C THR A 39 5.79 -10.74 13.30
N THR A 40 6.04 -10.83 14.58
CA THR A 40 7.29 -10.39 15.20
C THR A 40 7.78 -11.49 16.12
N ASP A 41 8.93 -11.27 16.74
CA ASP A 41 9.43 -12.22 17.72
C ASP A 41 8.52 -12.33 18.93
N ALA A 42 7.70 -11.32 19.16
CA ALA A 42 6.78 -11.34 20.28
C ALA A 42 5.47 -12.04 19.96
N GLY A 43 5.27 -12.43 18.72
CA GLY A 43 4.04 -13.13 18.33
C GLY A 43 3.40 -12.51 17.12
N THR A 44 2.15 -12.92 16.88
CA THR A 44 1.38 -12.46 15.73
C THR A 44 0.20 -11.61 16.19
N GLY A 45 -0.05 -10.51 15.50
CA GLY A 45 -1.20 -9.67 15.76
C GLY A 45 -1.93 -9.32 14.48
N GLU A 46 -3.17 -8.87 14.62
CA GLU A 46 -3.99 -8.53 13.47
C GLU A 46 -4.60 -7.16 13.64
N PRO A 47 -3.81 -6.10 13.48
CA PRO A 47 -4.36 -4.76 13.59
C PRO A 47 -5.22 -4.43 12.38
N THR A 48 -6.14 -3.51 12.58
CA THR A 48 -6.97 -2.99 11.51
C THR A 48 -6.43 -1.63 11.13
N VAL A 49 -6.32 -1.38 9.85
CA VAL A 49 -5.78 -0.13 9.35
C VAL A 49 -6.72 0.43 8.30
N THR A 50 -7.09 1.68 8.47
CA THR A 50 -7.85 2.38 7.46
C THR A 50 -6.88 3.29 6.72
N LEU A 51 -6.84 3.17 5.40
CA LEU A 51 -5.90 3.94 4.59
C LEU A 51 -6.64 4.92 3.71
N LYS A 52 -6.01 6.04 3.46
CA LYS A 52 -6.48 7.03 2.53
C LYS A 52 -5.29 7.46 1.68
N GLN A 53 -5.44 7.33 0.38
CA GLN A 53 -4.38 7.68 -0.54
C GLN A 53 -4.76 8.93 -1.33
N ASP A 54 -3.82 9.86 -1.41
CA ASP A 54 -4.00 11.08 -2.19
C ASP A 54 -2.73 11.25 -3.01
N GLY A 55 -2.77 10.80 -4.26
CA GLY A 55 -1.59 10.79 -5.08
C GLY A 55 -0.55 9.85 -4.51
N GLU A 56 0.59 10.39 -4.15
CA GLU A 56 1.65 9.60 -3.52
C GLU A 56 1.62 9.70 -2.00
N LYS A 57 0.68 10.45 -1.45
CA LYS A 57 0.59 10.57 0.01
C LYS A 57 -0.35 9.53 0.56
N LEU A 58 0.05 8.94 1.66
CA LEU A 58 -0.74 7.93 2.34
C LEU A 58 -0.97 8.39 3.76
N THR A 59 -2.23 8.38 4.18
CA THR A 59 -2.58 8.67 5.56
C THR A 59 -3.55 7.61 6.01
N GLY A 60 -3.79 7.55 7.31
CA GLY A 60 -4.76 6.59 7.80
C GLY A 60 -4.76 6.49 9.29
N HIS A 61 -5.44 5.45 9.75
CA HIS A 61 -5.62 5.22 11.18
C HIS A 61 -5.32 3.75 11.47
N TYR A 62 -4.49 3.54 12.45
CA TYR A 62 -4.07 2.22 12.88
C TYR A 62 -4.75 1.89 14.19
N SER A 63 -5.29 0.68 14.32
CA SER A 63 -5.95 0.24 15.53
C SER A 63 -5.48 -1.16 15.88
N SER A 64 -4.98 -1.34 17.08
CA SER A 64 -4.43 -2.61 17.54
C SER A 64 -4.71 -2.78 19.03
N GLN A 65 -4.89 -4.02 19.44
CA GLN A 65 -5.08 -4.28 20.86
C GLN A 65 -3.79 -4.11 21.65
N VAL A 66 -2.68 -4.28 20.97
CA VAL A 66 -1.37 -4.19 21.64
C VAL A 66 -0.85 -2.77 21.69
N LEU A 67 -0.91 -2.08 20.56
CA LEU A 67 -0.34 -0.75 20.45
C LEU A 67 -1.36 0.38 20.56
N GLY A 68 -2.63 0.04 20.64
CA GLY A 68 -3.68 1.03 20.70
C GLY A 68 -3.96 1.65 19.35
N GLU A 69 -4.32 2.92 19.34
CA GLU A 69 -4.70 3.60 18.12
C GLU A 69 -3.73 4.72 17.82
N ALA A 70 -3.48 4.94 16.55
CA ALA A 70 -2.57 5.98 16.11
C ALA A 70 -2.89 6.38 14.69
N ASP A 71 -2.57 7.62 14.35
CA ASP A 71 -2.69 8.09 12.98
C ASP A 71 -1.38 7.80 12.27
N LEU A 72 -1.47 7.36 11.03
CA LEU A 72 -0.28 7.06 10.27
C LEU A 72 -0.13 7.98 9.07
N THR A 73 1.09 8.16 8.62
CA THR A 73 1.39 8.91 7.42
C THR A 73 2.49 8.19 6.67
N GLY A 74 2.47 8.34 5.36
CA GLY A 74 3.47 7.68 4.55
C GLY A 74 3.37 8.06 3.08
N THR A 75 3.95 7.21 2.25
CA THR A 75 3.98 7.45 0.81
C THR A 75 3.73 6.17 0.05
N VAL A 76 3.25 6.33 -1.18
CA VAL A 76 3.06 5.25 -2.13
C VAL A 76 3.74 5.67 -3.41
N LYS A 77 4.69 4.88 -3.87
CA LYS A 77 5.40 5.15 -5.12
C LYS A 77 5.42 3.90 -5.95
N GLY A 78 4.63 3.91 -7.03
CA GLY A 78 4.47 2.72 -7.82
C GLY A 78 3.86 1.63 -6.96
N GLN A 79 4.59 0.55 -6.80
CA GLN A 79 4.13 -0.56 -5.97
C GLN A 79 4.78 -0.57 -4.60
N LYS A 80 5.56 0.46 -4.27
CA LYS A 80 6.21 0.50 -2.96
C LYS A 80 5.44 1.40 -2.03
N ILE A 81 5.29 0.93 -0.80
CA ILE A 81 4.61 1.71 0.23
C ILE A 81 5.51 1.82 1.44
N GLU A 82 5.43 2.98 2.08
CA GLU A 82 6.11 3.23 3.34
C GLU A 82 5.22 4.08 4.19
N PHE A 83 5.01 3.69 5.42
CA PHE A 83 4.27 4.52 6.34
C PHE A 83 4.71 4.25 7.76
N GLY A 84 4.39 5.16 8.64
CA GLY A 84 4.77 5.02 10.02
C GLY A 84 3.86 5.80 10.94
N PHE A 85 3.99 5.51 12.21
CA PHE A 85 3.23 6.18 13.24
C PHE A 85 3.97 6.06 14.56
N THR A 86 3.56 6.87 15.51
CA THR A 86 4.09 6.79 16.87
C THR A 86 3.01 6.20 17.75
N ALA A 87 3.33 5.11 18.39
CA ALA A 87 2.43 4.45 19.31
C ALA A 87 2.88 4.68 20.74
N ASN A 88 1.95 4.66 21.67
CA ASN A 88 2.27 4.72 23.09
C ASN A 88 2.00 3.36 23.69
N ALA A 89 3.07 2.72 24.12
CA ALA A 89 2.96 1.43 24.76
C ALA A 89 3.45 1.57 26.20
N GLN A 90 2.52 1.45 27.14
CA GLN A 90 2.86 1.49 28.57
C GLN A 90 3.63 2.76 28.95
N GLY A 91 3.19 3.89 28.40
CA GLY A 91 3.81 5.15 28.73
C GLY A 91 5.07 5.49 27.94
N THR A 92 5.48 4.61 27.06
CA THR A 92 6.66 4.83 26.23
C THR A 92 6.24 5.07 24.79
N SER A 93 6.81 6.11 24.18
CA SER A 93 6.56 6.37 22.77
C SER A 93 7.40 5.41 21.94
N LEU A 94 6.75 4.80 20.97
CA LEU A 94 7.39 3.84 20.08
C LEU A 94 7.15 4.26 18.64
N GLU A 95 8.23 4.41 17.90
CA GLU A 95 8.11 4.77 16.49
C GLU A 95 8.06 3.50 15.66
N VAL A 96 6.98 3.33 14.91
CA VAL A 96 6.76 2.13 14.12
C VAL A 96 6.79 2.53 12.65
N LYS A 97 7.58 1.79 11.86
CA LYS A 97 7.69 2.04 10.44
C LYS A 97 7.40 0.78 9.65
N TYR A 98 6.58 0.93 8.64
CA TYR A 98 6.23 -0.16 7.74
C TYR A 98 6.79 0.14 6.36
N SER A 99 7.32 -0.88 5.73
CA SER A 99 7.86 -0.76 4.38
C SER A 99 7.47 -2.01 3.61
N GLY A 100 6.78 -1.83 2.51
CA GLY A 100 6.27 -2.98 1.80
C GLY A 100 6.02 -2.76 0.34
N THR A 101 5.37 -3.74 -0.25
CA THR A 101 5.07 -3.77 -1.67
C THR A 101 3.60 -4.12 -1.84
N VAL A 102 2.99 -3.50 -2.84
CA VAL A 102 1.62 -3.81 -3.22
C VAL A 102 1.68 -5.05 -4.10
N GLU A 103 1.09 -6.15 -3.63
CA GLU A 103 1.08 -7.39 -4.39
C GLU A 103 -0.06 -7.40 -5.39
N SER A 104 -1.20 -6.86 -4.99
CA SER A 104 -2.34 -6.70 -5.84
C SER A 104 -3.18 -5.57 -5.27
N LYS A 105 -4.28 -5.24 -5.92
CA LYS A 105 -5.13 -4.15 -5.44
C LYS A 105 -5.71 -4.43 -4.05
N ASP A 106 -5.69 -5.67 -3.63
CA ASP A 106 -6.27 -6.07 -2.35
C ASP A 106 -5.28 -6.72 -1.40
N ALA A 107 -3.99 -6.71 -1.72
CA ALA A 107 -2.99 -7.39 -0.89
C ALA A 107 -1.68 -6.61 -0.85
N LEU A 108 -1.11 -6.54 0.34
CA LEU A 108 0.17 -5.91 0.58
C LEU A 108 1.04 -6.86 1.39
N LYS A 109 2.34 -6.69 1.29
CA LYS A 109 3.27 -7.42 2.16
C LYS A 109 4.55 -6.61 2.34
N GLY A 110 5.27 -6.90 3.41
CA GLY A 110 6.52 -6.22 3.66
C GLY A 110 7.07 -6.48 5.04
N THR A 111 7.82 -5.53 5.52
CA THR A 111 8.46 -5.61 6.82
C THR A 111 8.09 -4.39 7.65
N LEU A 112 8.32 -4.50 8.94
CA LEU A 112 8.10 -3.39 9.84
C LEU A 112 9.21 -3.33 10.86
N ASP A 113 9.41 -2.11 11.37
CA ASP A 113 10.44 -1.86 12.36
C ASP A 113 9.75 -1.22 13.56
N LEU A 114 9.94 -1.81 14.71
CA LEU A 114 9.32 -1.36 15.94
C LEU A 114 10.26 -0.49 16.77
N GLY A 115 11.10 0.25 16.11
CA GLY A 115 12.05 1.10 16.81
C GLY A 115 13.10 0.24 17.49
N GLY A 116 13.29 0.45 18.76
CA GLY A 116 14.28 -0.33 19.50
C GLY A 116 13.82 -1.71 19.92
N LEU A 117 12.58 -2.07 19.65
CA LEU A 117 12.04 -3.35 20.07
C LEU A 117 12.18 -4.48 19.06
N GLY A 118 12.76 -4.19 17.90
CA GLY A 118 12.97 -5.21 16.90
C GLY A 118 12.20 -4.97 15.62
N SER A 119 12.06 -6.01 14.84
CA SER A 119 11.40 -5.92 13.53
C SER A 119 10.53 -7.13 13.30
N GLY A 120 9.79 -7.10 12.21
CA GLY A 120 8.91 -8.20 11.87
C GLY A 120 8.49 -8.13 10.41
N THR A 121 7.51 -8.95 10.06
CA THR A 121 6.95 -8.95 8.72
C THR A 121 5.45 -8.74 8.81
N PHE A 122 4.87 -8.31 7.71
CA PHE A 122 3.42 -8.16 7.67
C PHE A 122 2.87 -8.54 6.31
N THR A 123 1.62 -8.93 6.33
CA THR A 123 0.80 -9.03 5.14
C THR A 123 -0.48 -8.27 5.42
N ALA A 124 -1.14 -7.83 4.39
CA ALA A 124 -2.39 -7.10 4.57
C ALA A 124 -3.35 -7.47 3.48
N LYS A 125 -4.62 -7.48 3.83
CA LYS A 125 -5.68 -7.75 2.88
C LYS A 125 -6.79 -6.74 3.07
N ARG A 126 -7.34 -6.30 1.94
CA ARG A 126 -8.45 -5.37 1.97
C ARG A 126 -9.69 -6.07 2.48
N GLN A 127 -10.42 -5.37 3.34
CA GLN A 127 -11.69 -5.89 3.84
C GLN A 127 -12.81 -5.73 2.84
#